data_27b701c33d977dd5dff058999d0f8c60
#
_entry.id   27b701c33d977dd5dff058999d0f8c60
#
_cell.length_a   1.000
_cell.length_b   1.000
_cell.length_c   1.000
_cell.angle_alpha   90.00
_cell.angle_beta   90.00
_cell.angle_gamma   90.00
#
_symmetry.space_group_name_H-M   'P 1'
#
loop_
_entity.id
_entity.type
_entity.pdbx_description
1 polymer ?
#
loop_
_entity_poly.entity_id
_entity_poly.type
_entity_poly.pdbx_seq_one_letter_code
_entity_poly.pdbx_strand_id
1 'polypeptide(L)'
;MVTGASVDGLVSGMQTSSVIAGLMQVEAAPQTALKTKVSTQQKVVSSYQTINTKMSGLLTAAKALNDPTAWKGATATSSSDAVLATTSTTGSNQTGSVTFKVKSLAAPESRIFSSGSVAATSDSITSSSNISITNTASGEVKNLALTDTSLKGVVDAINGSSDLGVKATAIQLAPGKYTLQLTANDTGAASAFSIGGIDGLGADVAATEGSDAVLTVGTTNTFEISSSSNTFKGLMDGLTITAKAKSGDTDPPITVGVTKDTDGIAAKVQAMVDAANGALSEIAGQTKNASGDVPGGVLAGNSSMQQLSSTILQTVSGGAGALGSLKDVGIELTRDGQLTFDKTKFVSALNADPAKTQSYFNSATDTDGDGIKDGFADKMVGMANKATQSNTGTLAQLITSGNSTIKDLTDRIGDWDVRLAQRQQTLQRQFSAMETALGSLKNQSSWLSGQLAAL
;
A
#
# COMPACT_ATOMS: atom_id res chain seq x y z
N MET A 1 -16.22 41.76 12.58
CA MET A 1 -15.86 42.58 13.77
C MET A 1 -16.07 44.05 13.41
N VAL A 2 -17.10 44.70 14.00
CA VAL A 2 -17.29 46.14 13.86
C VAL A 2 -16.29 46.79 14.81
N THR A 3 -15.24 47.40 14.28
CA THR A 3 -14.33 48.25 15.02
C THR A 3 -15.09 49.51 15.42
N GLY A 4 -15.68 49.53 16.61
CA GLY A 4 -16.16 50.77 17.21
C GLY A 4 -14.98 51.72 17.31
N ALA A 5 -15.07 52.88 16.62
CA ALA A 5 -14.08 53.93 16.73
C ALA A 5 -14.02 54.35 18.19
N SER A 6 -12.98 53.98 18.94
CA SER A 6 -12.70 54.55 20.25
C SER A 6 -12.11 55.94 20.00
N VAL A 7 -12.80 56.96 20.46
CA VAL A 7 -12.26 58.33 20.45
C VAL A 7 -11.30 58.41 21.64
N ASP A 8 -9.98 58.18 21.36
CA ASP A 8 -8.96 58.27 22.37
C ASP A 8 -8.79 59.71 22.89
N GLY A 9 -8.97 59.88 24.20
CA GLY A 9 -8.39 60.96 24.99
C GLY A 9 -8.70 62.39 24.58
N LEU A 10 -9.87 62.65 23.97
CA LEU A 10 -10.24 64.02 23.51
C LEU A 10 -10.25 65.04 24.64
N VAL A 11 -10.50 64.62 25.86
CA VAL A 11 -10.61 65.48 27.04
C VAL A 11 -9.55 65.25 28.05
N SER A 12 -9.19 64.01 28.37
CA SER A 12 -8.19 63.63 29.37
C SER A 12 -6.75 63.58 28.83
N GLY A 13 -6.55 63.44 27.51
CA GLY A 13 -5.24 63.17 26.90
C GLY A 13 -4.73 61.73 27.12
N MET A 14 -5.53 60.85 27.76
CA MET A 14 -5.13 59.45 28.01
C MET A 14 -5.39 58.58 26.79
N GLN A 15 -4.44 57.72 26.45
CA GLN A 15 -4.62 56.68 25.43
C GLN A 15 -5.47 55.53 25.98
N THR A 16 -6.78 55.75 26.10
CA THR A 16 -7.73 54.82 26.73
C THR A 16 -7.77 53.45 26.04
N SER A 17 -7.59 53.38 24.73
CA SER A 17 -7.45 52.14 23.97
C SER A 17 -6.23 51.31 24.39
N SER A 18 -5.07 51.96 24.64
CA SER A 18 -3.85 51.31 25.10
C SER A 18 -3.99 50.77 26.52
N VAL A 19 -4.66 51.54 27.42
CA VAL A 19 -4.94 51.07 28.79
C VAL A 19 -5.87 49.88 28.79
N ILE A 20 -6.94 49.93 28.00
CA ILE A 20 -7.89 48.79 27.85
C ILE A 20 -7.11 47.57 27.30
N ALA A 21 -6.30 47.72 26.27
CA ALA A 21 -5.51 46.64 25.72
C ALA A 21 -4.58 45.99 26.76
N GLY A 22 -3.84 46.78 27.58
CA GLY A 22 -3.04 46.32 28.66
C GLY A 22 -3.80 45.51 29.72
N LEU A 23 -4.97 46.04 30.14
CA LEU A 23 -5.85 45.36 31.09
C LEU A 23 -6.38 44.03 30.49
N MET A 24 -6.79 44.04 29.24
CA MET A 24 -7.26 42.84 28.55
C MET A 24 -6.16 41.79 28.40
N GLN A 25 -4.89 42.18 28.22
CA GLN A 25 -3.77 41.24 28.15
C GLN A 25 -3.59 40.51 29.49
N VAL A 26 -3.73 41.20 30.62
CA VAL A 26 -3.66 40.57 31.95
C VAL A 26 -4.84 39.63 32.17
N GLU A 27 -6.06 40.07 31.80
CA GLU A 27 -7.28 39.26 31.92
C GLU A 27 -7.22 38.01 31.02
N ALA A 28 -6.51 38.04 29.87
CA ALA A 28 -6.33 36.94 28.95
C ALA A 28 -5.27 35.91 29.40
N ALA A 29 -4.50 36.15 30.45
CA ALA A 29 -3.45 35.25 30.92
C ALA A 29 -3.95 33.79 31.17
N PRO A 30 -5.13 33.55 31.81
CA PRO A 30 -5.66 32.21 32.01
C PRO A 30 -6.00 31.52 30.68
N GLN A 31 -6.54 32.25 29.70
CA GLN A 31 -6.82 31.72 28.37
C GLN A 31 -5.52 31.33 27.65
N THR A 32 -4.47 32.13 27.75
CA THR A 32 -3.14 31.81 27.18
C THR A 32 -2.59 30.53 27.80
N ALA A 33 -2.75 30.34 29.11
CA ALA A 33 -2.36 29.11 29.78
C ALA A 33 -3.14 27.89 29.28
N LEU A 34 -4.43 28.03 28.99
CA LEU A 34 -5.24 26.96 28.38
C LEU A 34 -4.76 26.64 26.96
N LYS A 35 -4.48 27.66 26.13
CA LYS A 35 -3.90 27.47 24.78
C LYS A 35 -2.58 26.72 24.81
N THR A 36 -1.73 27.04 25.77
CA THR A 36 -0.47 26.30 25.99
C THR A 36 -0.73 24.84 26.35
N LYS A 37 -1.69 24.57 27.24
CA LYS A 37 -2.09 23.20 27.59
C LYS A 37 -2.63 22.42 26.38
N VAL A 38 -3.44 23.04 25.53
CA VAL A 38 -3.91 22.43 24.27
C VAL A 38 -2.74 22.04 23.38
N SER A 39 -1.79 22.97 23.17
CA SER A 39 -0.61 22.69 22.35
C SER A 39 0.24 21.54 22.92
N THR A 40 0.42 21.50 24.24
CA THR A 40 1.14 20.40 24.91
C THR A 40 0.40 19.08 24.73
N GLN A 41 -0.93 19.06 24.94
CA GLN A 41 -1.74 17.85 24.80
C GLN A 41 -1.79 17.35 23.35
N GLN A 42 -1.80 18.25 22.37
CA GLN A 42 -1.69 17.89 20.94
C GLN A 42 -0.36 17.17 20.64
N LYS A 43 0.76 17.63 21.21
CA LYS A 43 2.05 16.97 21.10
C LYS A 43 2.03 15.56 21.71
N VAL A 44 1.40 15.41 22.88
CA VAL A 44 1.22 14.10 23.55
C VAL A 44 0.43 13.14 22.66
N VAL A 45 -0.70 13.59 22.11
CA VAL A 45 -1.54 12.77 21.20
C VAL A 45 -0.76 12.39 19.94
N SER A 46 -0.04 13.34 19.35
CA SER A 46 0.81 13.08 18.17
C SER A 46 1.88 12.03 18.45
N SER A 47 2.53 12.08 19.65
CA SER A 47 3.51 11.07 20.06
C SER A 47 2.88 9.68 20.18
N TYR A 48 1.68 9.56 20.77
CA TYR A 48 0.96 8.28 20.82
C TYR A 48 0.59 7.78 19.42
N GLN A 49 0.17 8.66 18.51
CA GLN A 49 -0.14 8.30 17.12
C GLN A 49 1.10 7.77 16.39
N THR A 50 2.24 8.40 16.58
CA THR A 50 3.51 7.94 15.98
C THR A 50 3.90 6.56 16.51
N ILE A 51 3.85 6.36 17.84
CA ILE A 51 4.10 5.04 18.46
C ILE A 51 3.10 4.01 17.94
N ASN A 52 1.81 4.35 17.84
CA ASN A 52 0.78 3.46 17.31
C ASN A 52 1.08 3.03 15.87
N THR A 53 1.58 3.95 15.04
CA THR A 53 2.00 3.64 13.66
C THR A 53 3.16 2.65 13.65
N LYS A 54 4.17 2.84 14.50
CA LYS A 54 5.31 1.91 14.63
C LYS A 54 4.87 0.55 15.12
N MET A 55 3.99 0.49 16.12
CA MET A 55 3.42 -0.76 16.63
C MET A 55 2.55 -1.48 15.59
N SER A 56 1.80 -0.73 14.76
CA SER A 56 1.04 -1.30 13.64
C SER A 56 1.96 -1.87 12.55
N GLY A 57 3.10 -1.24 12.31
CA GLY A 57 4.16 -1.78 11.44
C GLY A 57 4.72 -3.09 11.98
N LEU A 58 5.01 -3.16 13.28
CA LEU A 58 5.44 -4.39 13.95
C LEU A 58 4.37 -5.48 13.85
N LEU A 59 3.09 -5.15 14.08
CA LEU A 59 1.98 -6.08 13.92
C LEU A 59 1.93 -6.66 12.50
N THR A 60 2.10 -5.83 11.49
CA THR A 60 2.07 -6.27 10.09
C THR A 60 3.24 -7.20 9.77
N ALA A 61 4.45 -6.86 10.20
CA ALA A 61 5.64 -7.68 9.98
C ALA A 61 5.56 -9.01 10.75
N ALA A 62 5.06 -9.01 11.99
CA ALA A 62 4.87 -10.22 12.78
C ALA A 62 3.79 -11.14 12.18
N LYS A 63 2.66 -10.59 11.70
CA LYS A 63 1.61 -11.36 10.99
C LYS A 63 2.15 -12.04 9.73
N ALA A 64 3.06 -11.39 9.01
CA ALA A 64 3.67 -11.96 7.82
C ALA A 64 4.51 -13.22 8.12
N LEU A 65 5.02 -13.39 9.34
CA LEU A 65 5.75 -14.59 9.80
C LEU A 65 4.82 -15.59 10.52
N ASN A 66 3.73 -15.10 11.08
CA ASN A 66 2.73 -15.93 11.72
C ASN A 66 1.86 -16.71 10.71
N ASP A 67 1.86 -16.29 9.44
CA ASP A 67 1.18 -17.02 8.37
C ASP A 67 1.99 -18.28 8.00
N PRO A 68 1.44 -19.50 8.14
CA PRO A 68 2.13 -20.73 7.76
C PRO A 68 2.54 -20.80 6.29
N THR A 69 1.84 -20.08 5.42
CA THR A 69 2.15 -20.05 3.97
C THR A 69 3.45 -19.31 3.69
N ALA A 70 3.82 -18.36 4.54
CA ALA A 70 5.07 -17.61 4.43
C ALA A 70 6.32 -18.50 4.46
N TRP A 71 6.23 -19.68 5.11
CA TRP A 71 7.31 -20.66 5.27
C TRP A 71 7.37 -21.68 4.12
N LYS A 72 6.39 -21.66 3.22
CA LYS A 72 6.30 -22.54 2.03
C LYS A 72 6.83 -21.88 0.77
N GLY A 73 7.35 -20.66 0.87
CA GLY A 73 7.93 -19.92 -0.25
C GLY A 73 9.04 -20.74 -0.95
N ALA A 74 9.03 -20.67 -2.27
CA ALA A 74 10.09 -21.23 -3.11
C ALA A 74 10.47 -20.22 -4.19
N THR A 75 11.70 -20.34 -4.68
CA THR A 75 12.20 -19.57 -5.81
C THR A 75 12.50 -20.53 -6.97
N ALA A 76 12.13 -20.12 -8.19
CA ALA A 76 12.49 -20.83 -9.40
C ALA A 76 13.62 -20.08 -10.11
N THR A 77 14.61 -20.83 -10.57
CA THR A 77 15.72 -20.31 -11.38
C THR A 77 15.74 -21.05 -12.72
N SER A 78 16.04 -20.35 -13.80
CA SER A 78 16.23 -20.92 -15.12
C SER A 78 17.68 -20.76 -15.55
N SER A 79 18.26 -21.78 -16.20
CA SER A 79 19.60 -21.71 -16.79
C SER A 79 19.65 -20.91 -18.10
N SER A 80 18.50 -20.42 -18.60
CA SER A 80 18.40 -19.66 -19.85
C SER A 80 17.32 -18.58 -19.76
N ASP A 81 17.59 -17.41 -20.32
CA ASP A 81 16.64 -16.29 -20.46
C ASP A 81 15.50 -16.59 -21.45
N ALA A 82 15.63 -17.65 -22.28
CA ALA A 82 14.58 -18.13 -23.15
C ALA A 82 13.36 -18.67 -22.38
N VAL A 83 13.49 -18.86 -21.08
CA VAL A 83 12.44 -19.41 -20.22
C VAL A 83 12.34 -18.60 -18.92
N LEU A 84 11.14 -18.11 -18.62
CA LEU A 84 10.79 -17.58 -17.32
C LEU A 84 10.18 -18.69 -16.47
N ALA A 85 10.70 -18.89 -15.28
CA ALA A 85 10.16 -19.82 -14.29
C ALA A 85 9.67 -19.02 -13.07
N THR A 86 8.46 -19.33 -12.59
CA THR A 86 7.87 -18.72 -11.40
C THR A 86 7.26 -19.78 -10.50
N THR A 87 7.21 -19.53 -9.20
CA THR A 87 6.61 -20.41 -8.21
C THR A 87 5.30 -19.85 -7.70
N SER A 88 4.42 -20.72 -7.21
CA SER A 88 3.18 -20.32 -6.54
C SER A 88 3.48 -19.60 -5.22
N THR A 89 2.76 -18.52 -4.95
CA THR A 89 2.82 -17.77 -3.68
C THR A 89 1.87 -18.31 -2.62
N THR A 90 0.88 -19.13 -3.00
CA THR A 90 -0.21 -19.59 -2.12
C THR A 90 -0.29 -21.10 -1.97
N GLY A 91 0.41 -21.85 -2.82
CA GLY A 91 0.37 -23.31 -2.85
C GLY A 91 1.57 -23.98 -2.21
N SER A 92 1.55 -25.30 -2.21
CA SER A 92 2.72 -26.13 -1.98
C SER A 92 3.67 -25.99 -3.18
N ASN A 93 4.94 -25.84 -2.92
CA ASN A 93 5.97 -25.82 -3.96
C ASN A 93 6.86 -27.05 -3.79
N GLN A 94 6.90 -27.91 -4.79
CA GLN A 94 7.82 -29.03 -4.82
C GLN A 94 9.23 -28.53 -5.16
N THR A 95 10.21 -28.85 -4.32
CA THR A 95 11.62 -28.56 -4.61
C THR A 95 12.21 -29.63 -5.52
N GLY A 96 13.08 -29.23 -6.43
CA GLY A 96 13.69 -30.15 -7.39
C GLY A 96 14.13 -29.41 -8.65
N SER A 97 14.41 -30.15 -9.71
CA SER A 97 14.76 -29.58 -11.01
C SER A 97 14.12 -30.34 -12.15
N VAL A 98 13.81 -29.63 -13.22
CA VAL A 98 13.34 -30.20 -14.48
C VAL A 98 14.22 -29.68 -15.62
N THR A 99 14.61 -30.58 -16.53
CA THR A 99 15.45 -30.25 -17.69
C THR A 99 14.67 -30.55 -18.97
N PHE A 100 14.67 -29.61 -19.89
CA PHE A 100 13.90 -29.69 -21.15
C PHE A 100 14.51 -28.80 -22.24
N LYS A 101 14.05 -28.97 -23.49
CA LYS A 101 14.21 -28.02 -24.60
C LYS A 101 12.85 -27.46 -25.02
N VAL A 102 12.81 -26.21 -25.44
CA VAL A 102 11.61 -25.62 -26.08
C VAL A 102 11.62 -25.99 -27.55
N LYS A 103 10.78 -26.95 -27.94
CA LYS A 103 10.69 -27.46 -29.31
C LYS A 103 9.95 -26.49 -30.23
N SER A 104 8.84 -25.93 -29.76
CA SER A 104 8.04 -24.92 -30.48
C SER A 104 7.37 -23.97 -29.51
N LEU A 105 7.06 -22.78 -29.99
CA LEU A 105 6.21 -21.82 -29.28
C LEU A 105 4.76 -21.93 -29.78
N ALA A 106 3.81 -21.63 -28.92
CA ALA A 106 2.44 -21.46 -29.31
C ALA A 106 2.27 -20.18 -30.15
N ALA A 107 1.57 -20.33 -31.25
CA ALA A 107 1.22 -19.22 -32.11
C ALA A 107 -0.29 -19.17 -32.36
N PRO A 108 -0.90 -17.98 -32.50
CA PRO A 108 -2.29 -17.87 -32.95
C PRO A 108 -2.40 -18.14 -34.44
N GLU A 109 -3.53 -18.70 -34.86
CA GLU A 109 -3.90 -18.73 -36.27
C GLU A 109 -4.02 -17.30 -36.80
N SER A 110 -3.43 -17.05 -37.98
CA SER A 110 -3.64 -15.81 -38.72
C SER A 110 -3.92 -16.11 -40.17
N ARG A 111 -4.97 -15.53 -40.70
CA ARG A 111 -5.41 -15.73 -42.08
C ARG A 111 -5.48 -14.40 -42.82
N ILE A 112 -5.06 -14.39 -44.07
CA ILE A 112 -5.06 -13.21 -44.93
C ILE A 112 -5.67 -13.52 -46.29
N PHE A 113 -6.45 -12.61 -46.83
CA PHE A 113 -6.98 -12.67 -48.18
C PHE A 113 -5.93 -12.10 -49.15
N SER A 114 -4.99 -12.95 -49.59
CA SER A 114 -3.84 -12.51 -50.39
C SER A 114 -4.14 -12.46 -51.90
N SER A 115 -5.24 -13.09 -52.34
CA SER A 115 -5.64 -13.23 -53.76
C SER A 115 -6.47 -12.04 -54.26
N GLY A 116 -7.07 -11.24 -53.38
CA GLY A 116 -7.87 -10.06 -53.72
C GLY A 116 -7.53 -8.83 -52.87
N SER A 117 -7.88 -7.66 -53.40
CA SER A 117 -7.71 -6.39 -52.68
C SER A 117 -8.73 -5.38 -53.19
N VAL A 118 -9.05 -4.39 -52.35
CA VAL A 118 -9.85 -3.21 -52.68
C VAL A 118 -9.01 -1.95 -52.75
N ALA A 119 -9.47 -0.95 -53.49
CA ALA A 119 -8.68 0.30 -53.69
C ALA A 119 -8.68 1.19 -52.44
N ALA A 120 -9.77 1.15 -51.66
CA ALA A 120 -9.92 1.94 -50.42
C ALA A 120 -10.58 1.06 -49.34
N THR A 121 -10.38 1.40 -48.07
CA THR A 121 -11.02 0.69 -46.95
C THR A 121 -12.53 0.94 -46.87
N SER A 122 -13.06 1.90 -47.61
CA SER A 122 -14.49 2.17 -47.77
C SER A 122 -15.16 1.27 -48.84
N ASP A 123 -14.36 0.51 -49.60
CA ASP A 123 -14.91 -0.36 -50.66
C ASP A 123 -15.48 -1.64 -50.04
N SER A 124 -16.60 -2.14 -50.62
CA SER A 124 -17.23 -3.34 -50.20
C SER A 124 -16.37 -4.58 -50.45
N ILE A 125 -16.26 -5.48 -49.47
CA ILE A 125 -15.52 -6.74 -49.58
C ILE A 125 -16.44 -7.96 -49.52
N THR A 126 -17.75 -7.76 -49.36
CA THR A 126 -18.74 -8.81 -49.36
C THR A 126 -20.11 -8.34 -49.86
N SER A 127 -20.84 -9.20 -50.53
CA SER A 127 -22.25 -9.01 -50.89
C SER A 127 -23.19 -9.54 -49.79
N SER A 128 -22.66 -10.29 -48.82
CA SER A 128 -23.43 -10.89 -47.73
C SER A 128 -23.68 -9.90 -46.58
N SER A 129 -24.89 -9.94 -46.02
CA SER A 129 -25.22 -9.24 -44.78
C SER A 129 -24.74 -9.96 -43.51
N ASN A 130 -24.14 -11.13 -43.66
CA ASN A 130 -23.60 -11.95 -42.55
C ASN A 130 -22.28 -12.58 -42.95
N ILE A 131 -21.34 -12.62 -41.98
CA ILE A 131 -20.14 -13.43 -42.04
C ILE A 131 -20.17 -14.49 -40.96
N SER A 132 -19.47 -15.59 -41.19
CA SER A 132 -19.35 -16.68 -40.21
C SER A 132 -17.89 -16.96 -39.89
N ILE A 133 -17.57 -17.11 -38.62
CA ILE A 133 -16.28 -17.59 -38.14
C ILE A 133 -16.51 -19.00 -37.59
N THR A 134 -15.83 -19.98 -38.16
CA THR A 134 -15.91 -21.37 -37.70
C THR A 134 -14.60 -21.78 -37.05
N ASN A 135 -14.62 -22.14 -35.77
CA ASN A 135 -13.47 -22.78 -35.15
C ASN A 135 -13.35 -24.21 -35.75
N THR A 136 -12.21 -24.47 -36.40
CA THR A 136 -12.02 -25.72 -37.13
C THR A 136 -11.77 -26.92 -36.21
N ALA A 137 -11.31 -26.70 -34.99
CA ALA A 137 -11.05 -27.76 -34.01
C ALA A 137 -12.35 -28.23 -33.32
N SER A 138 -13.24 -27.30 -32.96
CA SER A 138 -14.52 -27.64 -32.28
C SER A 138 -15.70 -27.75 -33.21
N GLY A 139 -15.63 -27.21 -34.42
CA GLY A 139 -16.75 -27.09 -35.35
C GLY A 139 -17.78 -26.01 -34.97
N GLU A 140 -17.51 -25.21 -33.95
CA GLU A 140 -18.41 -24.14 -33.52
C GLU A 140 -18.46 -23.03 -34.59
N VAL A 141 -19.66 -22.64 -34.98
CA VAL A 141 -19.89 -21.56 -35.95
C VAL A 141 -20.51 -20.36 -35.26
N LYS A 142 -19.87 -19.23 -35.39
CA LYS A 142 -20.34 -17.92 -34.88
C LYS A 142 -20.67 -17.01 -36.07
N ASN A 143 -21.91 -16.52 -36.11
CA ASN A 143 -22.39 -15.64 -37.18
C ASN A 143 -22.38 -14.18 -36.69
N LEU A 144 -21.94 -13.28 -37.54
CA LEU A 144 -21.94 -11.83 -37.30
C LEU A 144 -22.73 -11.14 -38.43
N ALA A 145 -23.78 -10.41 -38.01
CA ALA A 145 -24.54 -9.58 -38.95
C ALA A 145 -23.75 -8.28 -39.25
N LEU A 146 -23.72 -7.90 -40.52
CA LEU A 146 -23.05 -6.72 -41.01
C LEU A 146 -24.05 -5.60 -41.31
N THR A 147 -23.81 -4.42 -40.83
CA THR A 147 -24.52 -3.18 -41.20
C THR A 147 -23.79 -2.40 -42.27
N ASP A 148 -22.48 -2.62 -42.40
CA ASP A 148 -21.60 -2.04 -43.39
C ASP A 148 -20.70 -3.13 -43.97
N THR A 149 -20.79 -3.37 -45.29
CA THR A 149 -20.05 -4.39 -46.03
C THR A 149 -18.70 -3.94 -46.52
N SER A 150 -18.30 -2.69 -46.26
CA SER A 150 -16.98 -2.19 -46.57
C SER A 150 -15.89 -2.90 -45.76
N LEU A 151 -14.63 -2.87 -46.23
CA LEU A 151 -13.50 -3.44 -45.50
C LEU A 151 -13.43 -2.86 -44.07
N LYS A 152 -13.60 -1.54 -43.96
CA LYS A 152 -13.63 -0.87 -42.66
C LYS A 152 -14.82 -1.34 -41.80
N GLY A 153 -16.02 -1.42 -42.37
CA GLY A 153 -17.22 -1.84 -41.67
C GLY A 153 -17.11 -3.28 -41.12
N VAL A 154 -16.57 -4.20 -41.95
CA VAL A 154 -16.31 -5.59 -41.53
C VAL A 154 -15.24 -5.64 -40.39
N VAL A 155 -14.16 -4.87 -40.49
CA VAL A 155 -13.16 -4.81 -39.44
C VAL A 155 -13.76 -4.28 -38.15
N ASP A 156 -14.54 -3.21 -38.21
CA ASP A 156 -15.17 -2.60 -37.04
C ASP A 156 -16.19 -3.56 -36.39
N ALA A 157 -16.99 -4.26 -37.23
CA ALA A 157 -17.97 -5.24 -36.75
C ALA A 157 -17.32 -6.44 -36.04
N ILE A 158 -16.24 -7.00 -36.62
CA ILE A 158 -15.52 -8.13 -35.99
C ILE A 158 -14.87 -7.68 -34.70
N ASN A 159 -14.20 -6.54 -34.69
CA ASN A 159 -13.49 -6.04 -33.51
C ASN A 159 -14.45 -5.53 -32.40
N GLY A 160 -15.67 -5.15 -32.77
CA GLY A 160 -16.75 -4.79 -31.84
C GLY A 160 -17.41 -6.00 -31.17
N SER A 161 -17.19 -7.21 -31.68
CA SER A 161 -17.75 -8.45 -31.12
C SER A 161 -16.72 -9.17 -30.25
N SER A 162 -17.01 -9.33 -28.95
CA SER A 162 -16.13 -10.04 -28.02
C SER A 162 -16.12 -11.56 -28.16
N ASP A 163 -17.15 -12.13 -28.78
CA ASP A 163 -17.41 -13.58 -28.76
C ASP A 163 -16.87 -14.31 -29.98
N LEU A 164 -16.42 -13.60 -31.00
CA LEU A 164 -15.94 -14.23 -32.23
C LEU A 164 -14.60 -14.97 -32.06
N GLY A 165 -13.83 -14.63 -31.06
CA GLY A 165 -12.52 -15.24 -30.79
C GLY A 165 -11.41 -14.83 -31.79
N VAL A 166 -11.68 -13.87 -32.65
CA VAL A 166 -10.73 -13.34 -33.64
C VAL A 166 -10.71 -11.81 -33.63
N LYS A 167 -9.63 -11.23 -34.13
CA LYS A 167 -9.47 -9.80 -34.44
C LYS A 167 -9.23 -9.62 -35.92
N ALA A 168 -9.79 -8.53 -36.49
CA ALA A 168 -9.63 -8.15 -37.87
C ALA A 168 -8.75 -6.91 -38.01
N THR A 169 -7.96 -6.86 -39.08
CA THR A 169 -7.13 -5.74 -39.45
C THR A 169 -7.16 -5.52 -40.95
N ALA A 170 -7.38 -4.28 -41.40
CA ALA A 170 -7.20 -3.90 -42.78
C ALA A 170 -5.71 -3.70 -43.04
N ILE A 171 -5.13 -4.45 -44.01
CA ILE A 171 -3.71 -4.37 -44.37
C ILE A 171 -3.58 -3.79 -45.75
N GLN A 172 -2.64 -2.85 -45.92
CA GLN A 172 -2.25 -2.31 -47.22
C GLN A 172 -1.12 -3.18 -47.80
N LEU A 173 -1.41 -3.93 -48.87
CA LEU A 173 -0.42 -4.75 -49.57
C LEU A 173 0.47 -3.91 -50.47
N ALA A 174 -0.08 -2.83 -51.07
CA ALA A 174 0.59 -1.84 -51.89
C ALA A 174 -0.24 -0.53 -51.93
N PRO A 175 0.29 0.59 -52.39
CA PRO A 175 -0.50 1.81 -52.55
C PRO A 175 -1.80 1.56 -53.30
N GLY A 176 -2.96 1.86 -52.67
CA GLY A 176 -4.30 1.60 -53.24
C GLY A 176 -4.67 0.15 -53.33
N LYS A 177 -4.12 -0.75 -52.53
CA LYS A 177 -4.48 -2.17 -52.40
C LYS A 177 -4.61 -2.57 -50.93
N TYR A 178 -5.85 -2.69 -50.48
CA TYR A 178 -6.16 -3.07 -49.13
C TYR A 178 -6.81 -4.45 -49.05
N THR A 179 -6.51 -5.21 -48.06
CA THR A 179 -7.08 -6.52 -47.80
C THR A 179 -7.39 -6.73 -46.33
N LEU A 180 -8.08 -7.85 -46.02
CA LEU A 180 -8.43 -8.24 -44.67
C LEU A 180 -7.48 -9.31 -44.16
N GLN A 181 -6.97 -9.08 -42.94
CA GLN A 181 -6.33 -10.10 -42.13
C GLN A 181 -7.15 -10.34 -40.88
N LEU A 182 -7.26 -11.61 -40.47
CA LEU A 182 -7.83 -12.02 -39.21
C LEU A 182 -6.77 -12.75 -38.40
N THR A 183 -6.80 -12.58 -37.09
CA THR A 183 -5.90 -13.28 -36.17
C THR A 183 -6.72 -13.77 -34.98
N ALA A 184 -6.55 -15.05 -34.60
CA ALA A 184 -7.18 -15.61 -33.43
C ALA A 184 -6.70 -14.88 -32.13
N ASN A 185 -7.62 -14.72 -31.18
CA ASN A 185 -7.30 -14.10 -29.89
C ASN A 185 -6.42 -15.00 -29.02
N ASP A 186 -6.63 -16.29 -29.14
CA ASP A 186 -5.89 -17.32 -28.39
C ASP A 186 -4.82 -17.96 -29.28
N THR A 187 -3.77 -18.45 -28.66
CA THR A 187 -2.74 -19.27 -29.30
C THR A 187 -3.10 -20.76 -29.25
N GLY A 188 -2.35 -21.56 -29.97
CA GLY A 188 -2.52 -23.03 -29.97
C GLY A 188 -3.20 -23.59 -31.20
N ALA A 189 -3.04 -24.88 -31.44
CA ALA A 189 -3.66 -25.57 -32.57
C ALA A 189 -5.21 -25.50 -32.55
N ALA A 190 -5.80 -25.44 -31.35
CA ALA A 190 -7.24 -25.26 -31.17
C ALA A 190 -7.77 -23.87 -31.54
N SER A 191 -6.87 -22.88 -31.79
CA SER A 191 -7.26 -21.54 -32.26
C SER A 191 -7.50 -21.45 -33.75
N ALA A 192 -7.34 -22.57 -34.50
CA ALA A 192 -7.55 -22.63 -35.92
C ALA A 192 -9.00 -22.31 -36.28
N PHE A 193 -9.20 -21.48 -37.29
CA PHE A 193 -10.50 -21.01 -37.73
C PHE A 193 -10.60 -20.88 -39.26
N SER A 194 -11.81 -20.86 -39.76
CA SER A 194 -12.13 -20.47 -41.15
C SER A 194 -13.16 -19.34 -41.15
N ILE A 195 -13.16 -18.54 -42.19
CA ILE A 195 -14.12 -17.46 -42.37
C ILE A 195 -14.98 -17.72 -43.62
N GLY A 196 -16.29 -17.51 -43.48
CA GLY A 196 -17.24 -17.54 -44.58
C GLY A 196 -17.93 -16.19 -44.76
N GLY A 197 -18.41 -15.94 -46.00
CA GLY A 197 -19.17 -14.73 -46.30
C GLY A 197 -18.34 -13.54 -46.79
N ILE A 198 -17.06 -13.70 -47.11
CA ILE A 198 -16.20 -12.69 -47.74
C ILE A 198 -15.95 -13.14 -49.20
N ASP A 199 -16.66 -12.56 -50.14
CA ASP A 199 -16.64 -12.94 -51.56
C ASP A 199 -15.85 -11.95 -52.45
N GLY A 200 -15.62 -10.71 -51.97
CA GLY A 200 -14.94 -9.66 -52.75
C GLY A 200 -13.41 -9.70 -52.66
N LEU A 201 -12.81 -10.51 -51.79
CA LEU A 201 -11.35 -10.62 -51.62
C LEU A 201 -10.78 -11.98 -52.10
N GLY A 202 -11.62 -12.89 -52.61
CA GLY A 202 -11.18 -14.22 -53.04
C GLY A 202 -10.94 -15.16 -51.86
N ALA A 203 -10.06 -16.16 -52.02
CA ALA A 203 -9.74 -17.11 -50.98
C ALA A 203 -8.73 -16.57 -49.98
N ASP A 204 -8.97 -16.89 -48.72
CA ASP A 204 -7.99 -16.63 -47.64
C ASP A 204 -6.96 -17.77 -47.55
N VAL A 205 -5.80 -17.46 -47.05
CA VAL A 205 -4.73 -18.42 -46.77
C VAL A 205 -4.20 -18.22 -45.36
N ALA A 206 -3.70 -19.27 -44.73
CA ALA A 206 -3.02 -19.13 -43.46
C ALA A 206 -1.71 -18.36 -43.65
N ALA A 207 -1.60 -17.22 -43.02
CA ALA A 207 -0.33 -16.46 -42.89
C ALA A 207 0.51 -17.05 -41.76
N THR A 208 -0.14 -17.54 -40.70
CA THR A 208 0.46 -18.30 -39.60
C THR A 208 -0.55 -19.38 -39.20
N GLU A 209 -0.10 -20.62 -39.09
CA GLU A 209 -0.93 -21.71 -38.57
C GLU A 209 -0.95 -21.66 -37.03
N GLY A 210 -2.12 -21.86 -36.44
CA GLY A 210 -2.28 -22.02 -35.00
C GLY A 210 -1.50 -23.25 -34.53
N SER A 211 -0.61 -23.09 -33.58
CA SER A 211 0.25 -24.16 -33.09
C SER A 211 0.44 -24.12 -31.58
N ASP A 212 0.57 -25.31 -30.99
CA ASP A 212 0.85 -25.46 -29.58
C ASP A 212 2.34 -25.23 -29.27
N ALA A 213 2.62 -24.70 -28.09
CA ALA A 213 3.95 -24.76 -27.51
C ALA A 213 4.26 -26.21 -27.10
N VAL A 214 5.47 -26.65 -27.38
CA VAL A 214 5.93 -28.01 -27.02
C VAL A 214 7.25 -27.93 -26.30
N LEU A 215 7.33 -28.59 -25.14
CA LEU A 215 8.57 -28.86 -24.42
C LEU A 215 8.96 -30.32 -24.63
N THR A 216 10.24 -30.55 -24.93
CA THR A 216 10.83 -31.90 -24.92
C THR A 216 11.56 -32.06 -23.59
N VAL A 217 10.99 -32.82 -22.67
CA VAL A 217 11.49 -33.03 -21.30
C VAL A 217 12.41 -34.24 -21.25
N GLY A 218 13.51 -34.09 -20.54
CA GLY A 218 14.53 -35.11 -20.42
C GLY A 218 15.67 -34.94 -21.43
N THR A 219 16.75 -35.69 -21.23
CA THR A 219 17.98 -35.65 -22.08
C THR A 219 18.25 -36.95 -22.79
N THR A 220 17.85 -38.07 -22.23
CA THR A 220 18.11 -39.42 -22.80
C THR A 220 16.81 -40.11 -23.23
N ASN A 221 15.85 -40.23 -22.33
CA ASN A 221 14.49 -40.67 -22.62
C ASN A 221 13.58 -39.47 -22.61
N THR A 222 13.28 -38.91 -23.77
CA THR A 222 12.54 -37.67 -23.88
C THR A 222 11.07 -37.95 -24.10
N PHE A 223 10.22 -37.09 -23.51
CA PHE A 223 8.79 -37.06 -23.78
C PHE A 223 8.34 -35.61 -24.04
N GLU A 224 7.30 -35.46 -24.82
CA GLU A 224 6.80 -34.15 -25.19
C GLU A 224 5.60 -33.77 -24.34
N ILE A 225 5.57 -32.51 -23.93
CA ILE A 225 4.46 -31.88 -23.22
C ILE A 225 4.03 -30.67 -24.04
N SER A 226 2.73 -30.65 -24.44
CA SER A 226 2.17 -29.54 -25.19
C SER A 226 1.30 -28.62 -24.32
N SER A 227 1.19 -27.39 -24.74
CA SER A 227 0.30 -26.40 -24.17
C SER A 227 -0.23 -25.50 -25.28
N SER A 228 -1.50 -25.14 -25.23
CA SER A 228 -2.10 -24.19 -26.16
C SER A 228 -1.56 -22.77 -26.02
N SER A 229 -0.80 -22.50 -24.97
CA SER A 229 -0.11 -21.22 -24.74
C SER A 229 1.37 -21.45 -24.45
N ASN A 230 2.17 -20.38 -24.45
CA ASN A 230 3.58 -20.46 -24.11
C ASN A 230 3.81 -20.68 -22.59
N THR A 231 2.75 -20.92 -21.82
CA THR A 231 2.79 -21.13 -20.37
C THR A 231 2.42 -22.57 -20.03
N PHE A 232 3.32 -23.24 -19.32
CA PHE A 232 3.17 -24.61 -18.85
C PHE A 232 2.99 -24.61 -17.34
N LYS A 233 1.94 -25.24 -16.87
CA LYS A 233 1.65 -25.43 -15.45
C LYS A 233 1.65 -26.95 -15.14
N GLY A 234 2.09 -27.30 -13.93
CA GLY A 234 1.98 -28.67 -13.45
C GLY A 234 3.13 -29.62 -13.86
N LEU A 235 4.24 -29.11 -14.42
CA LEU A 235 5.46 -29.95 -14.58
C LEU A 235 6.03 -30.36 -13.23
N MET A 236 5.95 -29.46 -12.26
CA MET A 236 6.19 -29.67 -10.85
C MET A 236 5.11 -28.91 -10.08
N ASP A 237 4.72 -29.40 -8.92
CA ASP A 237 3.71 -28.73 -8.10
C ASP A 237 4.15 -27.31 -7.71
N GLY A 238 3.30 -26.34 -7.98
CA GLY A 238 3.56 -24.93 -7.76
C GLY A 238 4.44 -24.22 -8.80
N LEU A 239 5.02 -24.93 -9.77
CA LEU A 239 5.87 -24.34 -10.80
C LEU A 239 5.06 -23.94 -12.04
N THR A 240 5.30 -22.73 -12.53
CA THR A 240 4.82 -22.24 -13.83
C THR A 240 6.04 -21.88 -14.69
N ILE A 241 6.09 -22.40 -15.89
CA ILE A 241 7.14 -22.16 -16.90
C ILE A 241 6.51 -21.37 -18.06
N THR A 242 7.12 -20.27 -18.46
CA THR A 242 6.74 -19.51 -19.65
C THR A 242 7.90 -19.51 -20.65
N ALA A 243 7.71 -20.15 -21.78
CA ALA A 243 8.67 -20.16 -22.89
C ALA A 243 8.60 -18.83 -23.64
N LYS A 244 9.75 -18.19 -23.85
CA LYS A 244 9.89 -16.90 -24.58
C LYS A 244 10.54 -17.10 -25.95
N ALA A 245 11.37 -18.11 -26.10
CA ALA A 245 12.06 -18.44 -27.35
C ALA A 245 12.20 -19.94 -27.53
N LYS A 246 12.24 -20.38 -28.81
CA LYS A 246 12.54 -21.77 -29.19
C LYS A 246 14.02 -22.05 -28.93
N SER A 247 14.34 -23.25 -28.43
CA SER A 247 15.72 -23.73 -28.32
C SER A 247 16.29 -24.03 -29.70
N GLY A 248 17.52 -23.63 -29.95
CA GLY A 248 18.27 -24.09 -31.13
C GLY A 248 18.62 -25.56 -31.05
N ASP A 249 18.87 -26.18 -32.18
CA ASP A 249 19.17 -27.63 -32.24
C ASP A 249 20.43 -27.98 -31.47
N THR A 250 21.45 -27.07 -31.47
CA THR A 250 22.72 -27.21 -30.77
C THR A 250 22.72 -26.63 -29.35
N ASP A 251 21.65 -25.94 -28.94
CA ASP A 251 21.58 -25.34 -27.62
C ASP A 251 21.57 -26.43 -26.53
N PRO A 252 22.24 -26.18 -25.39
CA PRO A 252 22.11 -27.06 -24.27
C PRO A 252 20.68 -27.13 -23.74
N PRO A 253 20.24 -28.24 -23.14
CA PRO A 253 18.97 -28.31 -22.46
C PRO A 253 18.87 -27.25 -21.35
N ILE A 254 17.69 -26.68 -21.19
CA ILE A 254 17.37 -25.69 -20.17
C ILE A 254 17.01 -26.43 -18.89
N THR A 255 17.65 -26.08 -17.79
CA THR A 255 17.31 -26.60 -16.46
C THR A 255 16.63 -25.53 -15.64
N VAL A 256 15.44 -25.82 -15.16
CA VAL A 256 14.70 -25.02 -14.19
C VAL A 256 14.82 -25.70 -12.83
N GLY A 257 15.39 -24.99 -11.86
CA GLY A 257 15.51 -25.43 -10.48
C GLY A 257 14.51 -24.71 -9.59
N VAL A 258 13.86 -25.45 -8.68
CA VAL A 258 13.00 -24.90 -7.63
C VAL A 258 13.61 -25.20 -6.28
N THR A 259 13.93 -24.16 -5.52
CA THR A 259 14.52 -24.24 -4.18
C THR A 259 13.65 -23.50 -3.18
N LYS A 260 13.79 -23.80 -1.89
CA LYS A 260 13.13 -23.04 -0.83
C LYS A 260 13.57 -21.58 -0.88
N ASP A 261 12.67 -20.66 -0.67
CA ASP A 261 12.92 -19.22 -0.58
C ASP A 261 13.43 -18.84 0.83
N THR A 262 14.61 -19.32 1.17
CA THR A 262 15.23 -19.03 2.46
C THR A 262 15.57 -17.56 2.63
N ASP A 263 15.91 -16.87 1.54
CA ASP A 263 16.21 -15.46 1.53
C ASP A 263 14.96 -14.59 1.76
N GLY A 264 13.85 -14.94 1.12
CA GLY A 264 12.57 -14.25 1.32
C GLY A 264 12.03 -14.45 2.74
N ILE A 265 12.19 -15.64 3.32
CA ILE A 265 11.83 -15.88 4.73
C ILE A 265 12.73 -15.06 5.65
N ALA A 266 14.06 -15.08 5.44
CA ALA A 266 15.00 -14.28 6.22
C ALA A 266 14.72 -12.78 6.13
N ALA A 267 14.33 -12.27 4.96
CA ALA A 267 13.93 -10.87 4.78
C ALA A 267 12.69 -10.50 5.61
N LYS A 268 11.72 -11.40 5.75
CA LYS A 268 10.56 -11.18 6.63
C LYS A 268 10.96 -11.14 8.11
N VAL A 269 11.91 -11.99 8.53
CA VAL A 269 12.45 -11.95 9.89
C VAL A 269 13.17 -10.63 10.15
N GLN A 270 14.02 -10.19 9.20
CA GLN A 270 14.69 -8.89 9.30
C GLN A 270 13.67 -7.75 9.42
N ALA A 271 12.64 -7.73 8.57
CA ALA A 271 11.59 -6.71 8.61
C ALA A 271 10.87 -6.65 9.97
N MET A 272 10.63 -7.80 10.60
CA MET A 272 10.05 -7.85 11.95
C MET A 272 11.00 -7.30 13.02
N VAL A 273 12.29 -7.64 12.94
CA VAL A 273 13.34 -7.12 13.84
C VAL A 273 13.46 -5.61 13.68
N ASP A 274 13.50 -5.11 12.44
CA ASP A 274 13.59 -3.67 12.15
C ASP A 274 12.34 -2.91 12.66
N ALA A 275 11.16 -3.49 12.48
CA ALA A 275 9.92 -2.91 12.99
C ALA A 275 9.88 -2.86 14.54
N ALA A 276 10.38 -3.90 15.20
CA ALA A 276 10.51 -3.94 16.66
C ALA A 276 11.50 -2.87 17.16
N ASN A 277 12.66 -2.77 16.53
CA ASN A 277 13.65 -1.73 16.83
C ASN A 277 13.10 -0.32 16.56
N GLY A 278 12.33 -0.14 15.49
CA GLY A 278 11.66 1.12 15.17
C GLY A 278 10.65 1.54 16.23
N ALA A 279 9.89 0.59 16.79
CA ALA A 279 8.97 0.84 17.89
C ALA A 279 9.71 1.16 19.20
N LEU A 280 10.76 0.39 19.53
CA LEU A 280 11.57 0.61 20.72
C LEU A 280 12.27 1.98 20.68
N SER A 281 12.87 2.35 19.54
CA SER A 281 13.55 3.63 19.36
C SER A 281 12.58 4.81 19.47
N GLU A 282 11.37 4.69 18.89
CA GLU A 282 10.35 5.73 19.01
C GLU A 282 9.89 5.89 20.46
N ILE A 283 9.57 4.80 21.16
CA ILE A 283 9.20 4.84 22.57
C ILE A 283 10.32 5.47 23.41
N ALA A 284 11.57 5.04 23.22
CA ALA A 284 12.72 5.57 23.95
C ALA A 284 12.91 7.07 23.70
N GLY A 285 12.78 7.52 22.44
CA GLY A 285 12.87 8.93 22.07
C GLY A 285 11.81 9.80 22.75
N GLN A 286 10.56 9.30 22.80
CA GLN A 286 9.44 10.02 23.41
C GLN A 286 9.45 10.00 24.95
N THR A 287 10.04 8.96 25.56
CA THR A 287 10.03 8.77 27.02
C THR A 287 11.33 9.15 27.71
N LYS A 288 12.38 9.52 26.97
CA LYS A 288 13.67 9.94 27.56
C LYS A 288 13.49 11.10 28.54
N ASN A 289 14.22 11.06 29.64
CA ASN A 289 14.28 12.17 30.59
C ASN A 289 15.14 13.32 30.04
N ALA A 290 14.89 14.54 30.51
CA ALA A 290 15.77 15.65 30.24
C ALA A 290 17.17 15.40 30.87
N SER A 291 18.23 15.77 30.16
CA SER A 291 19.61 15.62 30.63
C SER A 291 20.45 16.82 30.19
N GLY A 292 20.92 17.61 31.14
CA GLY A 292 21.58 18.87 30.86
C GLY A 292 20.71 19.81 30.03
N ASP A 293 21.22 20.34 28.93
CA ASP A 293 20.51 21.22 28.01
C ASP A 293 19.62 20.45 26.98
N VAL A 294 19.62 19.12 27.03
CA VAL A 294 18.79 18.30 26.11
C VAL A 294 17.40 18.14 26.70
N PRO A 295 16.36 18.65 26.02
CA PRO A 295 14.97 18.49 26.48
C PRO A 295 14.56 17.01 26.56
N GLY A 296 13.74 16.69 27.55
CA GLY A 296 13.10 15.40 27.64
C GLY A 296 12.11 15.13 26.50
N GLY A 297 11.76 13.87 26.30
CA GLY A 297 10.69 13.48 25.40
C GLY A 297 9.33 13.96 25.90
N VAL A 298 8.36 14.09 25.00
CA VAL A 298 7.00 14.58 25.32
C VAL A 298 6.28 13.65 26.30
N LEU A 299 6.62 12.36 26.30
CA LEU A 299 6.07 11.32 27.17
C LEU A 299 7.05 10.92 28.28
N ALA A 300 7.98 11.83 28.69
CA ALA A 300 8.91 11.55 29.78
C ALA A 300 8.14 11.12 31.05
N GLY A 301 8.56 9.99 31.66
CA GLY A 301 7.91 9.42 32.84
C GLY A 301 6.61 8.67 32.58
N ASN A 302 6.20 8.46 31.34
CA ASN A 302 4.98 7.72 31.01
C ASN A 302 5.18 6.20 31.23
N SER A 303 4.59 5.67 32.29
CA SER A 303 4.73 4.27 32.68
C SER A 303 4.15 3.28 31.65
N SER A 304 3.06 3.62 30.98
CA SER A 304 2.44 2.74 29.98
C SER A 304 3.37 2.52 28.78
N MET A 305 4.10 3.55 28.34
CA MET A 305 5.07 3.42 27.25
C MET A 305 6.31 2.66 27.68
N GLN A 306 6.77 2.86 28.91
CA GLN A 306 7.87 2.06 29.48
C GLN A 306 7.49 0.60 29.60
N GLN A 307 6.26 0.30 30.05
CA GLN A 307 5.74 -1.08 30.11
C GLN A 307 5.66 -1.72 28.71
N LEU A 308 5.20 -0.97 27.69
CA LEU A 308 5.15 -1.45 26.31
C LEU A 308 6.55 -1.81 25.78
N SER A 309 7.53 -0.94 26.01
CA SER A 309 8.93 -1.22 25.67
C SER A 309 9.47 -2.45 26.39
N SER A 310 9.23 -2.55 27.69
CA SER A 310 9.65 -3.71 28.49
C SER A 310 9.02 -5.01 28.01
N THR A 311 7.75 -4.97 27.58
CA THR A 311 7.07 -6.16 27.04
C THR A 311 7.70 -6.63 25.73
N ILE A 312 8.07 -5.70 24.83
CA ILE A 312 8.81 -6.04 23.59
C ILE A 312 10.12 -6.75 23.94
N LEU A 313 10.90 -6.18 24.86
CA LEU A 313 12.21 -6.73 25.25
C LEU A 313 12.08 -8.09 25.96
N GLN A 314 11.07 -8.24 26.81
CA GLN A 314 10.78 -9.50 27.52
C GLN A 314 10.36 -10.61 26.54
N THR A 315 9.60 -10.28 25.50
CA THR A 315 9.21 -11.25 24.46
C THR A 315 10.45 -11.83 23.76
N VAL A 316 11.48 -10.99 23.53
CA VAL A 316 12.74 -11.45 22.93
C VAL A 316 13.56 -12.28 23.91
N SER A 317 13.75 -11.79 25.13
CA SER A 317 14.57 -12.47 26.15
C SER A 317 13.93 -13.77 26.67
N GLY A 318 12.61 -13.86 26.67
CA GLY A 318 11.86 -15.06 27.03
C GLY A 318 11.93 -16.21 26.02
N GLY A 319 12.44 -15.93 24.80
CA GLY A 319 12.59 -16.95 23.77
C GLY A 319 11.26 -17.49 23.23
N ALA A 320 11.31 -18.70 22.66
CA ALA A 320 10.17 -19.41 22.07
C ALA A 320 9.74 -20.59 22.97
N GLY A 321 9.48 -20.33 24.20
CA GLY A 321 9.02 -21.34 25.17
C GLY A 321 9.97 -22.53 25.29
N ALA A 322 9.43 -23.74 25.17
CA ALA A 322 10.18 -24.98 25.26
C ALA A 322 11.25 -25.18 24.15
N LEU A 323 11.20 -24.41 23.06
CA LEU A 323 12.16 -24.47 21.97
C LEU A 323 13.50 -23.81 22.32
N GLY A 324 13.52 -22.91 23.32
CA GLY A 324 14.74 -22.27 23.80
C GLY A 324 14.93 -20.83 23.32
N SER A 325 16.20 -20.41 23.28
CA SER A 325 16.55 -19.02 22.97
C SER A 325 16.42 -18.69 21.48
N LEU A 326 15.93 -17.48 21.17
CA LEU A 326 15.92 -16.97 19.80
C LEU A 326 17.32 -16.81 19.19
N LYS A 327 18.36 -16.82 20.02
CA LYS A 327 19.75 -16.89 19.58
C LYS A 327 20.01 -18.06 18.64
N ASP A 328 19.34 -19.20 18.83
CA ASP A 328 19.51 -20.40 18.02
C ASP A 328 19.05 -20.17 16.57
N VAL A 329 18.12 -19.24 16.36
CA VAL A 329 17.66 -18.80 15.04
C VAL A 329 18.16 -17.42 14.66
N GLY A 330 19.27 -16.96 15.27
CA GLY A 330 19.99 -15.75 14.86
C GLY A 330 19.40 -14.43 15.36
N ILE A 331 18.45 -14.42 16.31
CA ILE A 331 17.94 -13.18 16.90
C ILE A 331 18.51 -13.02 18.31
N GLU A 332 19.16 -11.88 18.55
CA GLU A 332 19.78 -11.57 19.84
C GLU A 332 19.35 -10.17 20.31
N LEU A 333 19.32 -9.98 21.64
CA LEU A 333 19.10 -8.70 22.27
C LEU A 333 20.44 -8.11 22.72
N THR A 334 20.74 -6.89 22.29
CA THR A 334 21.93 -6.15 22.72
C THR A 334 21.76 -5.55 24.12
N ARG A 335 22.87 -5.14 24.74
CA ARG A 335 22.85 -4.44 26.04
C ARG A 335 22.12 -3.10 25.99
N ASP A 336 22.06 -2.47 24.81
CA ASP A 336 21.39 -1.20 24.59
C ASP A 336 19.89 -1.36 24.29
N GLY A 337 19.35 -2.59 24.43
CA GLY A 337 17.93 -2.87 24.25
C GLY A 337 17.48 -2.88 22.78
N GLN A 338 18.39 -3.19 21.85
CA GLN A 338 18.06 -3.37 20.44
C GLN A 338 18.16 -4.85 20.04
N LEU A 339 17.34 -5.25 19.08
CA LEU A 339 17.39 -6.56 18.48
C LEU A 339 18.37 -6.58 17.32
N THR A 340 19.15 -7.66 17.21
CA THR A 340 19.99 -7.93 16.05
C THR A 340 19.55 -9.22 15.39
N PHE A 341 19.79 -9.33 14.08
CA PHE A 341 19.47 -10.52 13.30
C PHE A 341 20.69 -10.98 12.48
N ASP A 342 21.10 -12.21 12.73
CA ASP A 342 22.12 -12.91 11.95
C ASP A 342 21.45 -13.78 10.89
N LYS A 343 21.37 -13.25 9.66
CA LYS A 343 20.78 -13.93 8.51
C LYS A 343 21.48 -15.28 8.23
N THR A 344 22.81 -15.34 8.35
CA THR A 344 23.58 -16.56 8.04
C THR A 344 23.22 -17.68 9.00
N LYS A 345 23.15 -17.37 10.28
CA LYS A 345 22.77 -18.32 11.31
C LYS A 345 21.33 -18.78 11.13
N PHE A 346 20.40 -17.86 10.82
CA PHE A 346 19.01 -18.18 10.54
C PHE A 346 18.86 -19.13 9.35
N VAL A 347 19.50 -18.82 8.21
CA VAL A 347 19.44 -19.65 7.00
C VAL A 347 20.05 -21.05 7.28
N SER A 348 21.12 -21.13 8.04
CA SER A 348 21.71 -22.41 8.47
C SER A 348 20.73 -23.23 9.32
N ALA A 349 20.06 -22.62 10.28
CA ALA A 349 19.05 -23.28 11.12
C ALA A 349 17.84 -23.72 10.26
N LEU A 350 17.36 -22.87 9.36
CA LEU A 350 16.22 -23.15 8.47
C LEU A 350 16.52 -24.29 7.50
N ASN A 351 17.73 -24.40 7.01
CA ASN A 351 18.14 -25.51 6.14
C ASN A 351 18.35 -26.82 6.90
N ALA A 352 18.81 -26.76 8.16
CA ALA A 352 19.02 -27.94 8.99
C ALA A 352 17.68 -28.55 9.45
N ASP A 353 16.76 -27.74 9.95
CA ASP A 353 15.42 -28.17 10.39
C ASP A 353 14.39 -27.06 10.17
N PRO A 354 13.72 -27.07 9.00
CA PRO A 354 12.74 -26.06 8.66
C PRO A 354 11.55 -26.01 9.62
N ALA A 355 11.05 -27.16 10.05
CA ALA A 355 9.87 -27.25 10.89
C ALA A 355 10.15 -26.70 12.29
N LYS A 356 11.30 -27.08 12.87
CA LYS A 356 11.75 -26.55 14.15
C LYS A 356 12.01 -25.05 14.07
N THR A 357 12.68 -24.56 13.01
CA THR A 357 12.97 -23.14 12.82
C THR A 357 11.66 -22.34 12.69
N GLN A 358 10.69 -22.84 11.93
CA GLN A 358 9.37 -22.23 11.84
C GLN A 358 8.70 -22.14 13.22
N SER A 359 8.78 -23.18 14.04
CA SER A 359 8.14 -23.22 15.36
C SER A 359 8.68 -22.17 16.32
N TYR A 360 9.91 -21.67 16.16
CA TYR A 360 10.42 -20.53 16.93
C TYR A 360 9.60 -19.24 16.69
N PHE A 361 8.98 -19.11 15.52
CA PHE A 361 8.20 -17.91 15.15
C PHE A 361 6.70 -18.15 15.23
N ASN A 362 6.24 -19.29 14.70
CA ASN A 362 4.84 -19.67 14.62
C ASN A 362 4.69 -21.03 15.30
N SER A 363 4.40 -21.02 16.58
CA SER A 363 4.23 -22.22 17.40
C SER A 363 2.82 -22.79 17.27
N ALA A 364 2.70 -24.11 17.50
CA ALA A 364 1.40 -24.74 17.69
C ALA A 364 0.95 -24.73 19.15
N THR A 365 1.89 -24.50 20.09
CA THR A 365 1.69 -24.58 21.54
C THR A 365 1.44 -23.22 22.18
N ASP A 366 0.66 -23.23 23.24
CA ASP A 366 0.43 -22.15 24.21
C ASP A 366 0.69 -22.78 25.58
N THR A 367 1.92 -22.62 26.09
CA THR A 367 2.36 -23.36 27.32
C THR A 367 1.93 -22.65 28.60
N ASP A 368 1.79 -21.31 28.55
CA ASP A 368 1.40 -20.51 29.71
C ASP A 368 -0.11 -20.23 29.81
N GLY A 369 -0.89 -20.62 28.79
CA GLY A 369 -2.35 -20.54 28.77
C GLY A 369 -2.90 -19.12 28.66
N ASP A 370 -2.09 -18.16 28.16
CA ASP A 370 -2.52 -16.76 28.01
C ASP A 370 -3.35 -16.49 26.73
N GLY A 371 -3.59 -17.54 25.93
CA GLY A 371 -4.30 -17.49 24.66
C GLY A 371 -3.43 -17.03 23.48
N ILE A 372 -2.13 -16.80 23.69
CA ILE A 372 -1.14 -16.47 22.66
C ILE A 372 -0.16 -17.64 22.54
N LYS A 373 0.06 -18.12 21.35
CA LYS A 373 1.02 -19.20 21.11
C LYS A 373 2.45 -18.75 21.43
N ASP A 374 3.32 -19.72 21.76
CA ASP A 374 4.68 -19.50 22.27
C ASP A 374 5.67 -18.96 21.23
N GLY A 375 5.35 -18.99 19.94
CA GLY A 375 6.23 -18.49 18.88
C GLY A 375 6.53 -17.00 19.01
N PHE A 376 7.72 -16.60 18.62
CA PHE A 376 8.13 -15.19 18.72
C PHE A 376 7.22 -14.26 17.91
N ALA A 377 6.86 -14.64 16.68
CA ALA A 377 5.93 -13.85 15.88
C ALA A 377 4.51 -13.87 16.48
N ASP A 378 4.07 -15.00 17.04
CA ASP A 378 2.79 -15.11 17.73
C ASP A 378 2.69 -14.11 18.91
N LYS A 379 3.72 -14.10 19.78
CA LYS A 379 3.80 -13.17 20.92
C LYS A 379 3.85 -11.71 20.48
N MET A 380 4.60 -11.40 19.42
CA MET A 380 4.64 -10.04 18.86
C MET A 380 3.28 -9.62 18.27
N VAL A 381 2.56 -10.52 17.60
CA VAL A 381 1.18 -10.27 17.13
C VAL A 381 0.25 -10.00 18.30
N GLY A 382 0.28 -10.84 19.34
CA GLY A 382 -0.56 -10.68 20.52
C GLY A 382 -0.35 -9.35 21.22
N MET A 383 0.91 -9.01 21.49
CA MET A 383 1.30 -7.75 22.14
C MET A 383 0.94 -6.52 21.28
N ALA A 384 1.29 -6.54 20.00
CA ALA A 384 1.01 -5.40 19.10
C ALA A 384 -0.49 -5.19 18.89
N ASN A 385 -1.30 -6.27 18.84
CA ASN A 385 -2.76 -6.17 18.84
C ASN A 385 -3.29 -5.54 20.13
N LYS A 386 -2.84 -5.98 21.30
CA LYS A 386 -3.24 -5.41 22.60
C LYS A 386 -2.91 -3.91 22.69
N ALA A 387 -1.85 -3.45 21.98
CA ALA A 387 -1.49 -2.03 21.94
C ALA A 387 -2.31 -1.22 20.93
N THR A 388 -2.56 -1.76 19.71
CA THR A 388 -3.03 -0.98 18.54
C THR A 388 -4.47 -1.22 18.16
N GLN A 389 -5.14 -2.24 18.71
CA GLN A 389 -6.53 -2.58 18.35
C GLN A 389 -7.45 -1.36 18.48
N SER A 390 -8.24 -1.10 17.45
CA SER A 390 -9.21 0.01 17.45
C SER A 390 -10.17 -0.12 18.64
N ASN A 391 -10.41 0.98 19.33
CA ASN A 391 -11.29 1.14 20.51
C ASN A 391 -10.83 0.47 21.80
N THR A 392 -10.11 -0.64 21.77
CA THR A 392 -9.71 -1.41 22.97
C THR A 392 -8.22 -1.42 23.24
N GLY A 393 -7.39 -1.13 22.23
CA GLY A 393 -5.94 -1.08 22.37
C GLY A 393 -5.48 0.08 23.27
N THR A 394 -4.45 -0.16 24.05
CA THR A 394 -3.92 0.84 25.00
C THR A 394 -3.61 2.17 24.35
N LEU A 395 -2.95 2.17 23.17
CA LEU A 395 -2.61 3.39 22.43
C LEU A 395 -3.87 4.07 21.88
N ALA A 396 -4.84 3.32 21.35
CA ALA A 396 -6.09 3.87 20.86
C ALA A 396 -6.89 4.58 21.97
N GLN A 397 -6.93 3.99 23.17
CA GLN A 397 -7.57 4.60 24.34
C GLN A 397 -6.86 5.88 24.81
N LEU A 398 -5.51 5.88 24.83
CA LEU A 398 -4.72 7.06 25.18
C LEU A 398 -4.93 8.20 24.17
N ILE A 399 -4.98 7.90 22.88
CA ILE A 399 -5.28 8.86 21.81
C ILE A 399 -6.69 9.44 21.99
N THR A 400 -7.68 8.57 22.23
CA THR A 400 -9.09 8.99 22.43
C THR A 400 -9.23 9.89 23.67
N SER A 401 -8.65 9.50 24.78
CA SER A 401 -8.65 10.30 26.02
C SER A 401 -7.95 11.64 25.84
N GLY A 402 -6.81 11.65 25.12
CA GLY A 402 -6.09 12.86 24.79
C GLY A 402 -6.90 13.83 23.93
N ASN A 403 -7.59 13.31 22.92
CA ASN A 403 -8.50 14.11 22.06
C ASN A 403 -9.69 14.67 22.85
N SER A 404 -10.27 13.90 23.78
CA SER A 404 -11.33 14.41 24.68
C SER A 404 -10.80 15.55 25.55
N THR A 405 -9.60 15.41 26.10
CA THR A 405 -8.96 16.49 26.89
C THR A 405 -8.71 17.75 26.04
N ILE A 406 -8.26 17.60 24.78
CA ILE A 406 -8.10 18.73 23.86
C ILE A 406 -9.43 19.44 23.62
N LYS A 407 -10.50 18.65 23.39
CA LYS A 407 -11.83 19.20 23.19
C LYS A 407 -12.30 20.01 24.40
N ASP A 408 -12.22 19.45 25.61
CA ASP A 408 -12.63 20.11 26.84
C ASP A 408 -11.84 21.42 27.09
N LEU A 409 -10.55 21.41 26.82
CA LEU A 409 -9.71 22.60 26.93
C LEU A 409 -10.10 23.66 25.88
N THR A 410 -10.44 23.23 24.67
CA THR A 410 -10.89 24.11 23.56
C THR A 410 -12.24 24.75 23.87
N ASP A 411 -13.18 23.98 24.40
CA ASP A 411 -14.49 24.49 24.83
C ASP A 411 -14.31 25.57 25.92
N ARG A 412 -13.44 25.34 26.90
CA ARG A 412 -13.07 26.32 27.95
C ARG A 412 -12.40 27.58 27.39
N ILE A 413 -11.60 27.46 26.32
CA ILE A 413 -11.04 28.64 25.63
C ILE A 413 -12.15 29.45 24.99
N GLY A 414 -13.15 28.80 24.38
CA GLY A 414 -14.33 29.48 23.84
C GLY A 414 -15.12 30.26 24.91
N ASP A 415 -15.31 29.66 26.09
CA ASP A 415 -15.94 30.38 27.23
C ASP A 415 -15.15 31.62 27.65
N TRP A 416 -13.81 31.53 27.64
CA TRP A 416 -12.94 32.67 27.89
C TRP A 416 -13.06 33.75 26.81
N ASP A 417 -13.21 33.42 25.54
CA ASP A 417 -13.42 34.37 24.46
C ASP A 417 -14.66 35.22 24.72
N VAL A 418 -15.77 34.57 25.13
CA VAL A 418 -17.02 35.28 25.48
C VAL A 418 -16.84 36.23 26.69
N ARG A 419 -16.16 35.74 27.75
CA ARG A 419 -15.88 36.56 28.95
C ARG A 419 -15.01 37.77 28.65
N LEU A 420 -13.94 37.56 27.86
CA LEU A 420 -13.04 38.64 27.48
C LEU A 420 -13.76 39.70 26.62
N ALA A 421 -14.61 39.27 25.68
CA ALA A 421 -15.40 40.19 24.88
C ALA A 421 -16.34 41.03 25.72
N GLN A 422 -17.04 40.45 26.71
CA GLN A 422 -17.90 41.15 27.66
C GLN A 422 -17.11 42.13 28.53
N ARG A 423 -15.95 41.70 29.01
CA ARG A 423 -15.03 42.54 29.82
C ARG A 423 -14.53 43.75 29.06
N GLN A 424 -14.14 43.55 27.82
CA GLN A 424 -13.70 44.63 26.93
C GLN A 424 -14.83 45.65 26.70
N GLN A 425 -16.01 45.21 26.42
CA GLN A 425 -17.17 46.10 26.28
C GLN A 425 -17.48 46.88 27.58
N THR A 426 -17.33 46.21 28.71
CA THR A 426 -17.52 46.87 30.03
C THR A 426 -16.48 47.92 30.24
N LEU A 427 -15.20 47.66 30.04
CA LEU A 427 -14.12 48.63 30.15
C LEU A 427 -14.34 49.78 29.18
N GLN A 428 -14.68 49.55 27.92
CA GLN A 428 -14.96 50.61 26.96
C GLN A 428 -16.09 51.54 27.44
N ARG A 429 -17.19 50.99 27.98
CA ARG A 429 -18.27 51.80 28.56
C ARG A 429 -17.83 52.63 29.77
N GLN A 430 -17.01 52.01 30.66
CA GLN A 430 -16.51 52.70 31.86
C GLN A 430 -15.57 53.86 31.48
N PHE A 431 -14.64 53.64 30.55
CA PHE A 431 -13.75 54.68 30.07
C PHE A 431 -14.49 55.80 29.31
N SER A 432 -15.50 55.45 28.46
CA SER A 432 -16.32 56.46 27.79
C SER A 432 -17.12 57.31 28.78
N ALA A 433 -17.66 56.70 29.82
CA ALA A 433 -18.37 57.46 30.89
C ALA A 433 -17.43 58.38 31.69
N MET A 434 -16.20 57.88 31.96
CA MET A 434 -15.15 58.68 32.62
C MET A 434 -14.75 59.88 31.76
N GLU A 435 -14.53 59.71 30.46
CA GLU A 435 -14.18 60.78 29.53
C GLU A 435 -15.33 61.85 29.48
N THR A 436 -16.59 61.39 29.45
CA THR A 436 -17.76 62.30 29.49
C THR A 436 -17.78 63.09 30.77
N ALA A 437 -17.56 62.44 31.92
CA ALA A 437 -17.53 63.13 33.23
C ALA A 437 -16.38 64.14 33.33
N LEU A 438 -15.17 63.79 32.85
CA LEU A 438 -14.02 64.67 32.77
C LEU A 438 -14.31 65.88 31.86
N GLY A 439 -15.00 65.67 30.73
CA GLY A 439 -15.45 66.72 29.83
C GLY A 439 -16.38 67.72 30.54
N SER A 440 -17.33 67.21 31.30
CA SER A 440 -18.25 68.04 32.09
C SER A 440 -17.53 68.86 33.16
N LEU A 441 -16.58 68.23 33.89
CA LEU A 441 -15.80 68.89 34.90
C LEU A 441 -14.86 69.97 34.31
N LYS A 442 -14.27 69.71 33.16
CA LYS A 442 -13.43 70.67 32.44
C LYS A 442 -14.24 71.88 31.97
N ASN A 443 -15.41 71.67 31.46
CA ASN A 443 -16.35 72.73 31.05
C ASN A 443 -16.78 73.57 32.28
N GLN A 444 -17.10 72.93 33.42
CA GLN A 444 -17.43 73.62 34.66
C GLN A 444 -16.25 74.43 35.19
N SER A 445 -15.03 73.87 35.15
CA SER A 445 -13.81 74.57 35.56
C SER A 445 -13.52 75.78 34.67
N SER A 446 -13.68 75.62 33.34
CA SER A 446 -13.51 76.71 32.37
C SER A 446 -14.56 77.81 32.58
N TRP A 447 -15.81 77.43 32.83
CA TRP A 447 -16.86 78.38 33.16
C TRP A 447 -16.57 79.15 34.46
N LEU A 448 -16.14 78.45 35.54
CA LEU A 448 -15.78 79.03 36.82
C LEU A 448 -14.59 79.98 36.68
N SER A 449 -13.55 79.58 35.91
CA SER A 449 -12.41 80.45 35.63
C SER A 449 -12.80 81.67 34.85
N GLY A 450 -13.78 81.61 33.93
CA GLY A 450 -14.31 82.75 33.21
C GLY A 450 -15.10 83.68 34.12
N GLN A 451 -15.83 83.13 35.09
CA GLN A 451 -16.54 83.99 36.12
C GLN A 451 -15.55 84.68 37.08
N LEU A 452 -14.52 83.98 37.49
CA LEU A 452 -13.46 84.58 38.36
C LEU A 452 -12.64 85.62 37.64
N ALA A 453 -12.45 85.52 36.33
CA ALA A 453 -11.74 86.54 35.53
C ALA A 453 -12.61 87.80 35.22
N ALA A 454 -13.93 87.70 35.43
CA ALA A 454 -14.92 88.78 35.21
C ALA A 454 -15.25 89.57 36.52
N LEU A 455 -14.66 89.15 37.67
CA LEU A 455 -14.67 89.88 38.97
C LEU A 455 -13.42 90.66 39.13
#